data_aaa7c469a05d75bf3f2f9fb35c3b7ecf
#
_entry.id   aaa7c469a05d75bf3f2f9fb35c3b7ecf
#
_cell.length_a   1.000
_cell.length_b   1.000
_cell.length_c   1.000
_cell.angle_alpha   90.00
_cell.angle_beta   90.00
_cell.angle_gamma   90.00
#
_symmetry.space_group_name_H-M   'P 1'
#
loop_
_entity.id
_entity.type
_entity.pdbx_description
1 polymer ?
#
loop_
_entity_poly.entity_id
_entity_poly.type
_entity_poly.pdbx_seq_one_letter_code
_entity_poly.pdbx_strand_id
1 'polypeptide(L)'
;MIETFNFQGISDRVAASYLQAHGSITWHQIKAQIGRDPACSLLRSYWAYEDCRYDKTRQACSHPRYLRGCPVPSHPLRNGRLNQTAFSFFLFVRDVAGSDLFRWLDDQLAAAADLGNSAAQEALVGPMRHVFGVSDKVLTMTLSAVLMADRRGRPDWFDVGSRMIVVDRLVHNLLVRTGILAGFDATHGYGQHCYGQAGCADILRRVSAKIDARQFDAGFPANFPRYIQHALWHYCAADGLNVCNGNNIDDRKSCEQISCIVYSICGRNALKIK
;
A
#
# COMPACT_ATOMS: atom_id res chain seq x y z
N MET A 1 9.77 -0.10 -5.27
CA MET A 1 8.94 0.93 -4.62
C MET A 1 8.38 1.96 -5.61
N ILE A 2 9.18 2.65 -6.41
CA ILE A 2 8.66 3.65 -7.37
C ILE A 2 7.58 3.05 -8.28
N GLU A 3 7.81 1.89 -8.86
CA GLU A 3 6.83 1.22 -9.73
C GLU A 3 5.54 0.88 -8.97
N THR A 4 5.64 0.35 -7.77
CA THR A 4 4.46 0.05 -6.94
C THR A 4 3.66 1.32 -6.64
N PHE A 5 4.33 2.43 -6.32
CA PHE A 5 3.67 3.71 -6.09
C PHE A 5 3.02 4.26 -7.36
N ASN A 6 3.70 4.12 -8.48
CA ASN A 6 3.24 4.63 -9.76
C ASN A 6 2.03 3.86 -10.32
N PHE A 7 1.96 2.57 -10.07
CA PHE A 7 0.92 1.71 -10.65
C PHE A 7 -0.13 1.25 -9.64
N GLN A 8 -0.24 1.92 -8.50
CA GLN A 8 -1.28 1.63 -7.52
C GLN A 8 -2.68 1.67 -8.12
N GLY A 9 -3.49 0.67 -7.79
CA GLY A 9 -4.89 0.59 -8.22
C GLY A 9 -5.12 0.09 -9.66
N ILE A 10 -4.10 -0.48 -10.29
CA ILE A 10 -4.22 -1.22 -11.56
C ILE A 10 -3.63 -2.62 -11.43
N SER A 11 -4.03 -3.53 -12.32
CA SER A 11 -3.49 -4.90 -12.31
C SER A 11 -2.03 -4.92 -12.78
N ASP A 12 -1.27 -5.90 -12.30
CA ASP A 12 0.13 -6.09 -12.67
C ASP A 12 0.30 -6.27 -14.19
N ARG A 13 -0.66 -6.92 -14.85
CA ARG A 13 -0.66 -7.08 -16.31
C ARG A 13 -0.72 -5.73 -17.04
N VAL A 14 -1.58 -4.82 -16.59
CA VAL A 14 -1.70 -3.48 -17.18
C VAL A 14 -0.46 -2.65 -16.88
N ALA A 15 0.10 -2.76 -15.67
CA ALA A 15 1.35 -2.11 -15.30
C ALA A 15 2.52 -2.59 -16.17
N ALA A 16 2.66 -3.90 -16.36
CA ALA A 16 3.70 -4.49 -17.19
C ALA A 16 3.59 -4.06 -18.65
N SER A 17 2.38 -4.09 -19.23
CA SER A 17 2.14 -3.63 -20.60
C SER A 17 2.48 -2.15 -20.77
N TYR A 18 2.19 -1.33 -19.77
CA TYR A 18 2.51 0.08 -19.81
C TYR A 18 4.02 0.34 -19.72
N LEU A 19 4.71 -0.38 -18.83
CA LEU A 19 6.17 -0.29 -18.70
C LEU A 19 6.87 -0.75 -19.99
N GLN A 20 6.36 -1.80 -20.62
CA GLN A 20 6.88 -2.27 -21.91
C GLN A 20 6.72 -1.24 -23.02
N ALA A 21 5.58 -0.54 -23.07
CA ALA A 21 5.29 0.45 -24.12
C ALA A 21 6.01 1.80 -23.91
N HIS A 22 6.21 2.21 -22.65
CA HIS A 22 6.65 3.58 -22.33
C HIS A 22 7.94 3.65 -21.50
N GLY A 23 8.45 2.51 -21.04
CA GLY A 23 9.58 2.45 -20.11
C GLY A 23 9.19 2.91 -18.69
N SER A 24 10.18 2.92 -17.80
CA SER A 24 10.07 3.43 -16.44
C SER A 24 10.95 4.66 -16.24
N ILE A 25 10.56 5.53 -15.30
CA ILE A 25 11.45 6.59 -14.85
C ILE A 25 12.52 5.99 -13.93
N THR A 26 13.78 6.23 -14.24
CA THR A 26 14.89 5.75 -13.44
C THR A 26 15.32 6.79 -12.41
N TRP A 27 15.91 6.30 -11.32
CA TRP A 27 16.52 7.15 -10.29
C TRP A 27 17.53 8.14 -10.86
N HIS A 28 18.35 7.69 -11.82
CA HIS A 28 19.34 8.52 -12.48
C HIS A 28 18.70 9.68 -13.29
N GLN A 29 17.61 9.42 -14.00
CA GLN A 29 16.88 10.44 -14.73
C GLN A 29 16.29 11.50 -13.79
N ILE A 30 15.67 11.08 -12.69
CA ILE A 30 15.13 12.02 -11.69
C ILE A 30 16.25 12.90 -11.12
N LYS A 31 17.36 12.28 -10.72
CA LYS A 31 18.53 13.00 -10.20
C LYS A 31 19.08 14.03 -11.18
N ALA A 32 19.22 13.63 -12.44
CA ALA A 32 19.72 14.53 -13.49
C ALA A 32 18.77 15.71 -13.74
N GLN A 33 17.46 15.46 -13.71
CA GLN A 33 16.45 16.50 -13.98
C GLN A 33 16.23 17.48 -12.83
N ILE A 34 16.32 17.03 -11.58
CA ILE A 34 16.29 17.93 -10.42
C ILE A 34 17.56 18.79 -10.41
N GLY A 35 18.72 18.22 -10.76
CA GLY A 35 20.00 18.93 -10.73
C GLY A 35 20.36 19.41 -9.33
N ARG A 36 21.36 20.33 -9.28
CA ARG A 36 21.79 20.96 -8.00
C ARG A 36 20.95 22.20 -7.66
N ASP A 37 20.50 22.94 -8.69
CA ASP A 37 19.68 24.14 -8.52
C ASP A 37 18.48 24.10 -9.48
N PRO A 38 17.39 23.44 -9.07
CA PRO A 38 16.22 23.34 -9.91
C PRO A 38 15.55 24.71 -10.11
N ALA A 39 15.03 24.94 -11.33
CA ALA A 39 14.30 26.17 -11.66
C ALA A 39 13.07 26.38 -10.75
N CYS A 40 12.42 25.30 -10.35
CA CYS A 40 11.31 25.33 -9.39
C CYS A 40 11.84 25.16 -7.96
N SER A 41 11.64 26.19 -7.12
CA SER A 41 12.09 26.16 -5.72
C SER A 41 11.47 25.01 -4.90
N LEU A 42 10.30 24.51 -5.30
CA LEU A 42 9.66 23.38 -4.62
C LEU A 42 10.46 22.07 -4.80
N LEU A 43 11.26 21.93 -5.83
CA LEU A 43 12.12 20.77 -6.06
C LEU A 43 13.43 20.80 -5.24
N ARG A 44 13.66 21.86 -4.45
CA ARG A 44 14.88 21.98 -3.64
C ARG A 44 14.86 21.08 -2.41
N SER A 45 13.67 20.75 -1.87
CA SER A 45 13.56 19.86 -0.72
C SER A 45 12.27 19.04 -0.73
N TYR A 46 12.28 17.93 -0.01
CA TYR A 46 11.11 17.07 0.20
C TYR A 46 9.94 17.88 0.79
N TRP A 47 10.20 18.63 1.85
CA TRP A 47 9.17 19.43 2.54
C TRP A 47 8.60 20.55 1.67
N ALA A 48 9.43 21.22 0.88
CA ALA A 48 8.93 22.24 -0.06
C ALA A 48 8.07 21.63 -1.18
N TYR A 49 8.36 20.37 -1.56
CA TYR A 49 7.65 19.70 -2.65
C TYR A 49 6.19 19.34 -2.30
N GLU A 50 5.83 19.28 -1.04
CA GLU A 50 4.42 19.09 -0.61
C GLU A 50 3.50 20.16 -1.18
N ASP A 51 4.01 21.36 -1.44
CA ASP A 51 3.28 22.47 -2.04
C ASP A 51 3.18 22.39 -3.59
N CYS A 52 3.69 21.32 -4.21
CA CYS A 52 3.56 21.14 -5.64
C CYS A 52 2.09 21.02 -6.05
N ARG A 53 1.62 21.92 -6.90
CA ARG A 53 0.25 21.98 -7.41
C ARG A 53 0.19 21.82 -8.93
N TYR A 54 1.07 21.00 -9.49
CA TYR A 54 0.97 20.64 -10.89
C TYR A 54 -0.30 19.83 -11.12
N ASP A 55 -1.19 20.35 -11.98
CA ASP A 55 -2.40 19.68 -12.44
C ASP A 55 -2.10 18.95 -13.75
N LYS A 56 -2.02 17.63 -13.70
CA LYS A 56 -1.75 16.76 -14.83
C LYS A 56 -2.83 16.82 -15.91
N THR A 57 -4.09 17.06 -15.53
CA THR A 57 -5.23 17.05 -16.45
C THR A 57 -5.24 18.34 -17.28
N ARG A 58 -4.91 19.45 -16.63
CA ARG A 58 -4.82 20.76 -17.25
C ARG A 58 -3.44 21.07 -17.81
N GLN A 59 -2.44 20.22 -17.50
CA GLN A 59 -1.02 20.48 -17.79
C GLN A 59 -0.58 21.87 -17.32
N ALA A 60 -1.08 22.28 -16.16
CA ALA A 60 -0.90 23.61 -15.61
C ALA A 60 -0.28 23.53 -14.21
N CYS A 61 0.38 24.59 -13.79
CA CYS A 61 0.97 24.73 -12.48
C CYS A 61 0.46 26.01 -11.81
N SER A 62 0.18 25.97 -10.51
CA SER A 62 -0.16 27.17 -9.73
C SER A 62 1.00 28.19 -9.66
N HIS A 63 2.21 27.75 -10.03
CA HIS A 63 3.38 28.60 -10.16
C HIS A 63 3.87 28.66 -11.62
N PRO A 64 3.15 29.34 -12.54
CA PRO A 64 3.41 29.30 -14.00
C PRO A 64 4.84 29.70 -14.37
N ARG A 65 5.47 30.58 -13.58
CA ARG A 65 6.86 31.03 -13.80
C ARG A 65 7.88 29.89 -13.79
N TYR A 66 7.57 28.78 -13.11
CA TYR A 66 8.46 27.61 -13.04
C TYR A 66 8.18 26.57 -14.11
N LEU A 67 7.04 26.66 -14.81
CA LEU A 67 6.56 25.59 -15.69
C LEU A 67 7.55 25.25 -16.82
N ARG A 68 8.22 26.26 -17.39
CA ARG A 68 9.22 26.07 -18.46
C ARG A 68 10.40 25.19 -18.03
N GLY A 69 10.83 25.29 -16.79
CA GLY A 69 11.95 24.51 -16.25
C GLY A 69 11.50 23.35 -15.37
N CYS A 70 10.19 23.08 -15.31
CA CYS A 70 9.66 22.02 -14.47
C CYS A 70 9.84 20.65 -15.14
N PRO A 71 10.56 19.70 -14.52
CA PRO A 71 10.75 18.38 -15.10
C PRO A 71 9.52 17.46 -14.94
N VAL A 72 8.55 17.83 -14.09
CA VAL A 72 7.38 16.99 -13.82
C VAL A 72 6.58 16.62 -15.07
N PRO A 73 6.33 17.53 -16.04
CA PRO A 73 5.63 17.20 -17.27
C PRO A 73 6.43 16.37 -18.28
N SER A 74 7.76 16.29 -18.12
CA SER A 74 8.67 15.75 -19.14
C SER A 74 8.54 14.26 -19.37
N HIS A 75 7.90 13.52 -18.45
CA HIS A 75 7.74 12.09 -18.54
C HIS A 75 6.32 11.71 -18.93
N PRO A 76 6.15 10.84 -19.92
CA PRO A 76 4.83 10.43 -20.40
C PRO A 76 4.10 9.45 -19.46
N LEU A 77 4.58 9.25 -18.23
CA LEU A 77 4.01 8.32 -17.28
C LEU A 77 2.61 8.73 -16.82
N ARG A 78 1.59 8.01 -17.31
CA ARG A 78 0.19 8.10 -16.88
C ARG A 78 -0.28 9.52 -16.50
N ASN A 79 -0.22 10.45 -17.44
CA ASN A 79 -0.73 11.81 -17.25
C ASN A 79 0.02 12.67 -16.22
N GLY A 80 1.31 12.48 -16.00
CA GLY A 80 2.14 13.34 -15.14
C GLY A 80 1.99 13.14 -13.62
N ARG A 81 0.91 12.49 -13.16
CA ARG A 81 0.72 12.24 -11.71
C ARG A 81 1.79 11.32 -11.12
N LEU A 82 2.26 10.38 -11.92
CA LEU A 82 3.29 9.44 -11.50
C LEU A 82 4.65 10.13 -11.35
N ASN A 83 4.87 11.17 -12.12
CA ASN A 83 6.10 11.95 -12.01
C ASN A 83 6.15 12.67 -10.66
N GLN A 84 5.05 13.29 -10.22
CA GLN A 84 5.00 13.91 -8.90
C GLN A 84 5.33 12.92 -7.78
N THR A 85 4.78 11.71 -7.85
CA THR A 85 5.09 10.64 -6.89
C THR A 85 6.56 10.23 -6.94
N ALA A 86 7.11 10.02 -8.14
CA ALA A 86 8.50 9.63 -8.32
C ALA A 86 9.48 10.70 -7.82
N PHE A 87 9.22 11.98 -8.14
CA PHE A 87 10.03 13.10 -7.66
C PHE A 87 9.93 13.26 -6.14
N SER A 88 8.73 13.16 -5.58
CA SER A 88 8.50 13.23 -4.13
C SER A 88 9.25 12.12 -3.40
N PHE A 89 9.17 10.89 -3.89
CA PHE A 89 9.89 9.76 -3.30
C PHE A 89 11.41 9.90 -3.43
N PHE A 90 11.89 10.42 -4.56
CA PHE A 90 13.32 10.73 -4.72
C PHE A 90 13.79 11.74 -3.67
N LEU A 91 13.04 12.83 -3.51
CA LEU A 91 13.34 13.86 -2.53
C LEU A 91 13.29 13.33 -1.10
N PHE A 92 12.31 12.46 -0.78
CA PHE A 92 12.27 11.75 0.50
C PHE A 92 13.56 10.96 0.76
N VAL A 93 13.99 10.16 -0.20
CA VAL A 93 15.22 9.36 -0.03
C VAL A 93 16.46 10.24 0.10
N ARG A 94 16.52 11.35 -0.65
CA ARG A 94 17.64 12.27 -0.57
C ARG A 94 17.70 13.03 0.77
N ASP A 95 16.57 13.60 1.20
CA ASP A 95 16.51 14.60 2.27
C ASP A 95 16.19 14.00 3.64
N VAL A 96 15.36 12.95 3.69
CA VAL A 96 14.91 12.30 4.93
C VAL A 96 15.75 11.05 5.21
N ALA A 97 15.95 10.22 4.17
CA ALA A 97 16.70 8.97 4.33
C ALA A 97 18.21 9.12 4.05
N GLY A 98 18.74 10.35 3.96
CA GLY A 98 20.17 10.60 3.81
C GLY A 98 20.79 9.97 2.56
N SER A 99 20.02 9.77 1.50
CA SER A 99 20.39 9.08 0.26
C SER A 99 20.62 7.56 0.39
N ASP A 100 20.34 6.98 1.56
CA ASP A 100 20.43 5.54 1.81
C ASP A 100 19.15 5.05 2.49
N LEU A 101 18.18 4.60 1.66
CA LEU A 101 16.89 4.12 2.14
C LEU A 101 17.03 2.87 3.04
N PHE A 102 17.99 1.99 2.74
CA PHE A 102 18.15 0.75 3.51
C PHE A 102 18.67 1.04 4.92
N ARG A 103 19.67 1.89 5.01
CA ARG A 103 20.18 2.35 6.31
C ARG A 103 19.10 3.09 7.10
N TRP A 104 18.34 3.95 6.44
CA TRP A 104 17.22 4.64 7.08
C TRP A 104 16.19 3.67 7.65
N LEU A 105 15.82 2.61 6.90
CA LEU A 105 14.91 1.58 7.39
C LEU A 105 15.49 0.86 8.63
N ASP A 106 16.78 0.50 8.61
CA ASP A 106 17.46 -0.10 9.76
C ASP A 106 17.41 0.83 10.99
N ASP A 107 17.72 2.12 10.81
CA ASP A 107 17.74 3.11 11.88
C ASP A 107 16.33 3.32 12.48
N GLN A 108 15.27 3.39 11.63
CA GLN A 108 13.89 3.53 12.10
C GLN A 108 13.42 2.29 12.88
N LEU A 109 13.72 1.11 12.40
CA LEU A 109 13.34 -0.12 13.07
C LEU A 109 14.08 -0.31 14.39
N ALA A 110 15.37 0.01 14.43
CA ALA A 110 16.17 -0.01 15.67
C ALA A 110 15.60 0.96 16.72
N ALA A 111 15.25 2.17 16.31
CA ALA A 111 14.65 3.16 17.21
C ALA A 111 13.26 2.74 17.76
N ALA A 112 12.53 1.90 17.04
CA ALA A 112 11.21 1.44 17.42
C ALA A 112 11.19 0.03 18.04
N ALA A 113 12.34 -0.65 18.21
CA ALA A 113 12.42 -2.06 18.58
C ALA A 113 11.68 -2.37 19.89
N ASP A 114 11.82 -1.52 20.90
CA ASP A 114 11.22 -1.73 22.24
C ASP A 114 9.76 -1.21 22.32
N LEU A 115 9.26 -0.54 21.28
CA LEU A 115 7.94 0.10 21.29
C LEU A 115 6.84 -0.78 20.69
N GLY A 116 7.21 -1.93 20.15
CA GLY A 116 6.28 -2.92 19.58
C GLY A 116 5.93 -2.64 18.10
N ASN A 117 5.25 -3.63 17.49
CA ASN A 117 5.04 -3.66 16.02
C ASN A 117 4.26 -2.48 15.45
N SER A 118 3.28 -1.94 16.16
CA SER A 118 2.53 -0.76 15.67
C SER A 118 3.41 0.46 15.61
N ALA A 119 4.31 0.63 16.56
CA ALA A 119 5.28 1.71 16.57
C ALA A 119 6.33 1.53 15.46
N ALA A 120 6.81 0.31 15.23
CA ALA A 120 7.73 0.00 14.14
C ALA A 120 7.10 0.31 12.76
N GLN A 121 5.82 -0.08 12.56
CA GLN A 121 5.10 0.28 11.34
C GLN A 121 4.95 1.80 11.19
N GLU A 122 4.58 2.50 12.26
CA GLU A 122 4.39 3.97 12.23
C GLU A 122 5.71 4.71 12.02
N ALA A 123 6.81 4.23 12.59
CA ALA A 123 8.14 4.80 12.37
C ALA A 123 8.55 4.78 10.88
N LEU A 124 8.07 3.81 10.12
CA LEU A 124 8.32 3.73 8.67
C LEU A 124 7.28 4.48 7.85
N VAL A 125 5.99 4.30 8.16
CA VAL A 125 4.89 4.86 7.36
C VAL A 125 4.73 6.36 7.61
N GLY A 126 4.85 6.81 8.86
CA GLY A 126 4.67 8.20 9.25
C GLY A 126 5.48 9.19 8.43
N PRO A 127 6.82 9.08 8.39
CA PRO A 127 7.65 9.99 7.59
C PRO A 127 7.39 9.95 6.09
N MET A 128 6.85 8.83 5.57
CA MET A 128 6.55 8.66 4.14
C MET A 128 5.16 9.14 3.72
N ARG A 129 4.28 9.51 4.65
CA ARG A 129 2.90 9.95 4.33
C ARG A 129 2.82 11.15 3.40
N HIS A 130 3.84 11.97 3.40
CA HIS A 130 3.93 13.14 2.53
C HIS A 130 4.49 12.83 1.13
N VAL A 131 4.81 11.56 0.85
CA VAL A 131 5.13 11.15 -0.54
C VAL A 131 3.90 11.34 -1.40
N PHE A 132 4.02 12.21 -2.40
CA PHE A 132 2.90 12.72 -3.18
C PHE A 132 2.05 11.62 -3.78
N GLY A 133 0.76 11.63 -3.46
CA GLY A 133 -0.24 10.74 -4.06
C GLY A 133 -0.18 9.28 -3.59
N VAL A 134 0.60 8.96 -2.57
CA VAL A 134 0.68 7.60 -1.99
C VAL A 134 -0.12 7.57 -0.69
N SER A 135 -1.00 6.59 -0.56
CA SER A 135 -1.79 6.38 0.66
C SER A 135 -1.08 5.45 1.65
N ASP A 136 -1.44 5.52 2.94
CA ASP A 136 -0.94 4.61 3.98
C ASP A 136 -1.09 3.14 3.58
N LYS A 137 -2.18 2.79 2.91
CA LYS A 137 -2.39 1.44 2.38
C LYS A 137 -1.27 1.01 1.44
N VAL A 138 -0.90 1.87 0.48
CA VAL A 138 0.12 1.57 -0.53
C VAL A 138 1.50 1.61 0.09
N LEU A 139 1.77 2.54 1.00
CA LEU A 139 3.00 2.57 1.80
C LEU A 139 3.17 1.26 2.58
N THR A 140 2.17 0.88 3.35
CA THR A 140 2.18 -0.36 4.14
C THR A 140 2.40 -1.59 3.25
N MET A 141 1.72 -1.67 2.11
CA MET A 141 1.86 -2.79 1.18
C MET A 141 3.28 -2.87 0.61
N THR A 142 3.82 -1.75 0.17
CA THR A 142 5.15 -1.69 -0.45
C THR A 142 6.26 -1.93 0.58
N LEU A 143 6.16 -1.31 1.75
CA LEU A 143 7.11 -1.52 2.84
C LEU A 143 7.10 -2.97 3.32
N SER A 144 5.90 -3.55 3.53
CA SER A 144 5.78 -4.97 3.89
C SER A 144 6.49 -5.88 2.89
N ALA A 145 6.30 -5.64 1.58
CA ALA A 145 6.97 -6.42 0.53
C ALA A 145 8.49 -6.27 0.57
N VAL A 146 9.01 -5.05 0.74
CA VAL A 146 10.44 -4.77 0.84
C VAL A 146 11.05 -5.44 2.09
N LEU A 147 10.38 -5.29 3.23
CA LEU A 147 10.87 -5.86 4.50
C LEU A 147 10.87 -7.40 4.49
N MET A 148 9.94 -8.02 3.77
CA MET A 148 9.87 -9.48 3.66
C MET A 148 10.79 -10.07 2.58
N ALA A 149 11.45 -9.26 1.76
CA ALA A 149 12.20 -9.73 0.59
C ALA A 149 13.43 -10.57 0.95
N ASP A 150 14.06 -10.32 2.10
CA ASP A 150 15.25 -11.06 2.54
C ASP A 150 15.09 -11.56 3.98
N ARG A 151 14.37 -12.65 4.13
CA ARG A 151 14.14 -13.27 5.44
C ARG A 151 15.42 -13.75 6.14
N ARG A 152 16.40 -14.23 5.36
CA ARG A 152 17.62 -14.83 5.92
C ARG A 152 18.63 -13.76 6.33
N GLY A 153 18.84 -12.78 5.48
CA GLY A 153 19.78 -11.70 5.73
C GLY A 153 19.25 -10.64 6.70
N ARG A 154 17.91 -10.48 6.78
CA ARG A 154 17.24 -9.44 7.57
C ARG A 154 16.01 -9.97 8.33
N PRO A 155 16.19 -10.88 9.30
CA PRO A 155 15.08 -11.51 10.03
C PRO A 155 14.20 -10.51 10.78
N ASP A 156 14.76 -9.43 11.33
CA ASP A 156 14.03 -8.39 12.05
C ASP A 156 13.11 -7.60 11.09
N TRP A 157 13.58 -7.32 9.88
CA TRP A 157 12.76 -6.72 8.84
C TRP A 157 11.58 -7.63 8.49
N PHE A 158 11.89 -8.90 8.29
CA PHE A 158 10.86 -9.89 7.95
C PHE A 158 9.80 -9.98 9.05
N ASP A 159 10.21 -9.96 10.32
CA ASP A 159 9.27 -10.00 11.46
C ASP A 159 8.29 -8.81 11.39
N VAL A 160 8.80 -7.59 11.24
CA VAL A 160 7.95 -6.39 11.11
C VAL A 160 7.08 -6.46 9.86
N GLY A 161 7.65 -6.74 8.69
CA GLY A 161 6.94 -6.81 7.41
C GLY A 161 5.82 -7.84 7.40
N SER A 162 6.03 -8.99 8.07
CA SER A 162 5.07 -10.08 8.18
C SER A 162 3.82 -9.71 9.01
N ARG A 163 3.92 -8.70 9.85
CA ARG A 163 2.84 -8.20 10.71
C ARG A 163 2.14 -6.95 10.17
N MET A 164 2.63 -6.36 9.09
CA MET A 164 2.04 -5.19 8.43
C MET A 164 0.79 -5.58 7.63
N ILE A 165 -0.37 -5.40 8.22
CA ILE A 165 -1.66 -5.75 7.59
C ILE A 165 -2.11 -4.62 6.66
N VAL A 166 -2.52 -5.00 5.45
CA VAL A 166 -3.09 -4.09 4.45
C VAL A 166 -4.56 -4.42 4.26
N VAL A 167 -5.44 -3.52 4.64
CA VAL A 167 -6.88 -3.70 4.43
C VAL A 167 -7.30 -2.93 3.19
N ASP A 168 -7.76 -3.65 2.18
CA ASP A 168 -8.43 -3.07 1.02
C ASP A 168 -9.93 -3.34 1.07
N ARG A 169 -10.64 -2.86 0.06
CA ARG A 169 -12.09 -3.03 -0.01
C ARG A 169 -12.50 -4.49 -0.12
N LEU A 170 -11.71 -5.34 -0.78
CA LEU A 170 -12.04 -6.77 -0.91
C LEU A 170 -11.99 -7.47 0.44
N VAL A 171 -10.90 -7.27 1.19
CA VAL A 171 -10.75 -7.83 2.53
C VAL A 171 -11.82 -7.29 3.48
N HIS A 172 -12.08 -5.98 3.48
CA HIS A 172 -13.16 -5.40 4.28
C HIS A 172 -14.52 -6.01 3.93
N ASN A 173 -14.86 -6.06 2.65
CA ASN A 173 -16.14 -6.61 2.19
C ASN A 173 -16.30 -8.09 2.56
N LEU A 174 -15.24 -8.88 2.48
CA LEU A 174 -15.26 -10.27 2.94
C LEU A 174 -15.59 -10.35 4.42
N LEU A 175 -14.92 -9.56 5.28
CA LEU A 175 -15.19 -9.56 6.72
C LEU A 175 -16.63 -9.14 7.07
N VAL A 176 -17.21 -8.19 6.28
CA VAL A 176 -18.63 -7.83 6.41
C VAL A 176 -19.55 -8.98 5.96
N ARG A 177 -19.33 -9.51 4.75
CA ARG A 177 -20.18 -10.58 4.17
C ARG A 177 -20.21 -11.82 5.03
N THR A 178 -19.07 -12.23 5.53
CA THR A 178 -18.97 -13.44 6.36
C THR A 178 -19.59 -13.26 7.75
N GLY A 179 -19.89 -12.03 8.16
CA GLY A 179 -20.39 -11.73 9.50
C GLY A 179 -19.27 -11.60 10.55
N ILE A 180 -18.00 -11.67 10.15
CA ILE A 180 -16.87 -11.59 11.09
C ILE A 180 -16.90 -10.26 11.83
N LEU A 181 -17.09 -9.12 11.15
CA LEU A 181 -17.16 -7.82 11.82
C LEU A 181 -18.31 -7.78 12.85
N ALA A 182 -19.46 -8.30 12.50
CA ALA A 182 -20.60 -8.35 13.43
C ALA A 182 -20.33 -9.26 14.63
N GLY A 183 -19.66 -10.39 14.43
CA GLY A 183 -19.28 -11.31 15.51
C GLY A 183 -18.24 -10.72 16.49
N PHE A 184 -17.58 -9.63 16.13
CA PHE A 184 -16.67 -8.87 16.99
C PHE A 184 -17.26 -7.53 17.47
N ASP A 185 -18.56 -7.27 17.23
CA ASP A 185 -19.23 -5.98 17.50
C ASP A 185 -18.50 -4.79 16.87
N ALA A 186 -17.93 -5.00 15.71
CA ALA A 186 -17.00 -4.09 15.04
C ALA A 186 -17.51 -3.60 13.67
N THR A 187 -18.82 -3.53 13.47
CA THR A 187 -19.40 -3.11 12.19
C THR A 187 -19.06 -1.65 11.89
N HIS A 188 -18.42 -1.41 10.73
CA HIS A 188 -18.02 -0.09 10.26
C HIS A 188 -17.96 -0.05 8.74
N GLY A 189 -17.96 1.17 8.15
CA GLY A 189 -17.70 1.37 6.74
C GLY A 189 -16.21 1.23 6.38
N TYR A 190 -15.93 0.90 5.12
CA TYR A 190 -14.54 0.86 4.61
C TYR A 190 -13.87 2.24 4.71
N GLY A 191 -12.67 2.29 5.28
CA GLY A 191 -11.89 3.52 5.42
C GLY A 191 -10.92 3.46 6.61
N GLN A 192 -10.70 4.60 7.26
CA GLN A 192 -9.77 4.71 8.39
C GLN A 192 -10.13 3.80 9.56
N HIS A 193 -11.41 3.56 9.80
CA HIS A 193 -11.89 2.64 10.85
C HIS A 193 -11.34 1.21 10.68
N CYS A 194 -10.98 0.80 9.46
CA CYS A 194 -10.35 -0.49 9.22
C CYS A 194 -9.01 -0.66 9.95
N TYR A 195 -8.33 0.42 10.28
CA TYR A 195 -7.02 0.45 10.94
C TYR A 195 -7.09 0.86 12.42
N GLY A 196 -8.26 1.28 12.88
CA GLY A 196 -8.50 1.65 14.27
C GLY A 196 -8.60 0.45 15.22
N GLN A 197 -8.77 0.75 16.50
CA GLN A 197 -9.07 -0.24 17.52
C GLN A 197 -10.35 -1.01 17.15
N ALA A 198 -10.34 -2.33 17.30
CA ALA A 198 -11.40 -3.24 16.85
C ALA A 198 -11.73 -3.17 15.36
N GLY A 199 -10.92 -2.50 14.53
CA GLY A 199 -11.08 -2.48 13.08
C GLY A 199 -10.63 -3.76 12.39
N CYS A 200 -10.80 -3.82 11.07
CA CYS A 200 -10.44 -4.99 10.26
C CYS A 200 -9.01 -5.49 10.53
N ALA A 201 -8.02 -4.57 10.60
CA ALA A 201 -6.63 -4.94 10.83
C ALA A 201 -6.41 -5.55 12.22
N ASP A 202 -7.07 -5.02 13.25
CA ASP A 202 -6.98 -5.57 14.61
C ASP A 202 -7.61 -6.95 14.69
N ILE A 203 -8.79 -7.13 14.11
CA ILE A 203 -9.47 -8.44 14.02
C ILE A 203 -8.58 -9.45 13.30
N LEU A 204 -7.96 -9.07 12.17
CA LEU A 204 -7.06 -9.95 11.43
C LEU A 204 -5.83 -10.33 12.24
N ARG A 205 -5.24 -9.43 13.04
CA ARG A 205 -4.15 -9.79 13.97
C ARG A 205 -4.60 -10.82 15.01
N ARG A 206 -5.79 -10.61 15.60
CA ARG A 206 -6.35 -11.51 16.61
C ARG A 206 -6.69 -12.89 16.03
N VAL A 207 -7.20 -12.93 14.79
CA VAL A 207 -7.48 -14.19 14.08
C VAL A 207 -6.18 -14.91 13.72
N SER A 208 -5.21 -14.19 13.15
CA SER A 208 -3.92 -14.78 12.73
C SER A 208 -3.13 -15.35 13.91
N ALA A 209 -3.25 -14.76 15.10
CA ALA A 209 -2.62 -15.28 16.31
C ALA A 209 -3.15 -16.67 16.74
N LYS A 210 -4.31 -17.10 16.21
CA LYS A 210 -4.91 -18.40 16.45
C LYS A 210 -4.59 -19.43 15.37
N ILE A 211 -3.89 -19.02 14.31
CA ILE A 211 -3.57 -19.84 13.15
C ILE A 211 -2.06 -20.04 13.11
N ASP A 212 -1.61 -21.27 13.21
CA ASP A 212 -0.20 -21.59 12.97
C ASP A 212 0.04 -21.65 11.44
N ALA A 213 0.65 -20.59 10.89
CA ALA A 213 0.88 -20.49 9.46
C ALA A 213 1.86 -21.55 8.93
N ARG A 214 2.63 -22.23 9.79
CA ARG A 214 3.50 -23.36 9.43
C ARG A 214 2.72 -24.56 8.91
N GLN A 215 1.40 -24.62 9.18
CA GLN A 215 0.52 -25.64 8.57
C GLN A 215 0.39 -25.50 7.05
N PHE A 216 0.64 -24.31 6.50
CA PHE A 216 0.58 -24.06 5.06
C PHE A 216 1.95 -24.20 4.40
N ASP A 217 3.00 -23.78 5.10
CA ASP A 217 4.39 -23.93 4.70
C ASP A 217 5.28 -23.94 5.95
N ALA A 218 6.07 -25.00 6.12
CA ALA A 218 6.96 -25.17 7.28
C ALA A 218 8.01 -24.04 7.41
N GLY A 219 8.27 -23.35 6.32
CA GLY A 219 9.14 -22.16 6.28
C GLY A 219 8.48 -20.89 6.82
N PHE A 220 7.16 -20.83 7.05
CA PHE A 220 6.50 -19.62 7.53
C PHE A 220 6.74 -19.41 9.04
N PRO A 221 6.64 -18.17 9.54
CA PRO A 221 6.53 -17.94 10.97
C PRO A 221 5.18 -18.47 11.48
N ALA A 222 5.11 -18.93 12.72
CA ALA A 222 3.88 -19.45 13.31
C ALA A 222 2.72 -18.44 13.24
N ASN A 223 2.99 -17.18 13.59
CA ASN A 223 2.05 -16.08 13.45
C ASN A 223 2.43 -15.20 12.24
N PHE A 224 1.59 -15.23 11.20
CA PHE A 224 1.85 -14.52 9.95
C PHE A 224 0.63 -13.71 9.47
N PRO A 225 0.33 -12.59 10.12
CA PRO A 225 -0.87 -11.79 9.81
C PRO A 225 -0.96 -11.34 8.35
N ARG A 226 0.17 -10.95 7.76
CA ARG A 226 0.24 -10.52 6.35
C ARG A 226 -0.13 -11.64 5.39
N TYR A 227 0.30 -12.87 5.66
CA TYR A 227 -0.08 -14.04 4.88
C TYR A 227 -1.59 -14.30 4.95
N ILE A 228 -2.16 -14.30 6.16
CA ILE A 228 -3.61 -14.52 6.34
C ILE A 228 -4.42 -13.45 5.61
N GLN A 229 -4.03 -12.18 5.72
CA GLN A 229 -4.66 -11.09 4.98
C GLN A 229 -4.55 -11.29 3.46
N HIS A 230 -3.39 -11.71 2.97
CA HIS A 230 -3.18 -11.97 1.55
C HIS A 230 -4.03 -13.14 1.05
N ALA A 231 -4.15 -14.22 1.82
CA ALA A 231 -5.01 -15.35 1.49
C ALA A 231 -6.49 -14.93 1.34
N LEU A 232 -6.99 -14.08 2.24
CA LEU A 232 -8.34 -13.53 2.15
C LEU A 232 -8.51 -12.63 0.92
N TRP A 233 -7.50 -11.80 0.62
CA TRP A 233 -7.51 -10.98 -0.58
C TRP A 233 -7.53 -11.85 -1.84
N HIS A 234 -6.68 -12.86 -1.91
CA HIS A 234 -6.59 -13.81 -3.04
C HIS A 234 -7.90 -14.57 -3.25
N TYR A 235 -8.59 -14.91 -2.17
CA TYR A 235 -9.92 -15.55 -2.23
C TYR A 235 -10.97 -14.66 -2.91
N CYS A 236 -10.83 -13.34 -2.81
CA CYS A 236 -11.77 -12.35 -3.35
C CYS A 236 -11.34 -11.79 -4.71
N ALA A 237 -10.05 -11.63 -4.95
CA ALA A 237 -9.53 -10.89 -6.10
C ALA A 237 -9.85 -11.59 -7.43
N ALA A 238 -10.13 -10.78 -8.46
CA ALA A 238 -10.41 -11.30 -9.82
C ALA A 238 -9.21 -12.06 -10.41
N ASP A 239 -8.00 -11.61 -10.07
CA ASP A 239 -6.73 -12.28 -10.46
C ASP A 239 -6.35 -13.42 -9.49
N GLY A 240 -7.18 -13.73 -8.50
CA GLY A 240 -7.04 -14.84 -7.55
C GLY A 240 -8.12 -15.90 -7.77
N LEU A 241 -8.72 -16.38 -6.66
CA LEU A 241 -9.78 -17.39 -6.72
C LEU A 241 -11.14 -16.82 -7.16
N ASN A 242 -11.31 -15.51 -7.10
CA ASN A 242 -12.51 -14.77 -7.54
C ASN A 242 -13.84 -15.27 -6.94
N VAL A 243 -13.80 -15.82 -5.74
CA VAL A 243 -15.01 -16.42 -5.10
C VAL A 243 -15.86 -15.35 -4.43
N CYS A 244 -15.30 -14.60 -3.48
CA CYS A 244 -16.05 -13.57 -2.74
C CYS A 244 -15.81 -12.18 -3.35
N ASN A 245 -16.20 -12.00 -4.62
CA ASN A 245 -15.96 -10.79 -5.39
C ASN A 245 -17.27 -10.09 -5.77
N GLY A 246 -17.32 -8.77 -5.59
CA GLY A 246 -18.47 -7.93 -5.96
C GLY A 246 -18.83 -7.96 -7.45
N ASN A 247 -17.92 -8.43 -8.31
CA ASN A 247 -18.25 -8.67 -9.72
C ASN A 247 -19.20 -9.86 -9.91
N ASN A 248 -19.20 -10.81 -8.98
CA ASN A 248 -19.99 -12.04 -9.03
C ASN A 248 -21.15 -12.05 -8.02
N ILE A 249 -21.18 -11.11 -7.09
CA ILE A 249 -22.15 -11.05 -6.00
C ILE A 249 -22.78 -9.66 -5.97
N ASP A 250 -24.13 -9.60 -6.02
CA ASP A 250 -24.85 -8.33 -5.84
C ASP A 250 -24.65 -7.83 -4.40
N ASP A 251 -23.99 -6.68 -4.25
CA ASP A 251 -23.70 -6.06 -2.95
C ASP A 251 -24.96 -5.67 -2.15
N ARG A 252 -26.12 -5.59 -2.81
CA ARG A 252 -27.41 -5.19 -2.21
C ARG A 252 -28.21 -6.37 -1.67
N LYS A 253 -27.74 -7.60 -1.89
CA LYS A 253 -28.42 -8.83 -1.53
C LYS A 253 -27.57 -9.72 -0.65
N SER A 254 -28.21 -10.63 0.06
CA SER A 254 -27.53 -11.76 0.67
C SER A 254 -26.84 -12.60 -0.40
N CYS A 255 -25.64 -13.08 -0.10
CA CYS A 255 -24.87 -13.88 -1.05
C CYS A 255 -25.54 -15.25 -1.29
N GLU A 256 -25.73 -15.59 -2.56
CA GLU A 256 -26.34 -16.85 -3.01
C GLU A 256 -25.32 -17.81 -3.65
N GLN A 257 -24.01 -17.59 -3.44
CA GLN A 257 -22.94 -18.38 -4.05
C GLN A 257 -22.79 -19.74 -3.37
N ILE A 258 -23.65 -20.68 -3.66
CA ILE A 258 -23.70 -22.01 -3.02
C ILE A 258 -22.45 -22.87 -3.24
N SER A 259 -21.68 -22.60 -4.32
CA SER A 259 -20.39 -23.27 -4.58
C SER A 259 -19.25 -22.80 -3.68
N CYS A 260 -19.47 -21.76 -2.87
CA CYS A 260 -18.48 -21.27 -1.93
C CYS A 260 -18.26 -22.26 -0.78
N ILE A 261 -17.01 -22.66 -0.54
CA ILE A 261 -16.65 -23.65 0.47
C ILE A 261 -17.06 -23.27 1.91
N VAL A 262 -17.23 -21.97 2.17
CA VAL A 262 -17.67 -21.46 3.48
C VAL A 262 -19.16 -21.06 3.49
N TYR A 263 -19.93 -21.42 2.49
CA TYR A 263 -21.32 -20.97 2.34
C TYR A 263 -22.20 -21.31 3.54
N SER A 264 -22.05 -22.51 4.10
CA SER A 264 -22.87 -23.01 5.23
C SER A 264 -22.59 -22.28 6.55
N ILE A 265 -21.40 -21.72 6.73
CA ILE A 265 -20.96 -21.01 7.95
C ILE A 265 -20.86 -19.51 7.75
N CYS A 266 -21.06 -19.03 6.52
CA CYS A 266 -20.96 -17.62 6.15
C CYS A 266 -22.24 -16.87 6.52
N GLY A 267 -22.14 -15.67 7.11
CA GLY A 267 -23.28 -14.79 7.39
C GLY A 267 -24.00 -14.30 6.13
N ARG A 268 -23.35 -14.33 4.98
CA ARG A 268 -23.87 -13.94 3.66
C ARG A 268 -24.46 -12.55 3.61
N ASN A 269 -23.99 -11.63 4.46
CA ASN A 269 -24.56 -10.30 4.62
C ASN A 269 -24.46 -9.47 3.33
N ALA A 270 -25.51 -8.69 3.05
CA ALA A 270 -25.45 -7.63 2.05
C ALA A 270 -24.46 -6.54 2.51
N LEU A 271 -23.73 -5.94 1.54
CA LEU A 271 -22.78 -4.84 1.85
C LEU A 271 -23.48 -3.48 1.87
N LYS A 272 -24.59 -3.33 1.14
CA LYS A 272 -25.41 -2.13 1.08
C LYS A 272 -26.77 -2.47 1.65
N ILE A 273 -27.04 -2.06 2.86
CA ILE A 273 -28.37 -2.06 3.44
C ILE A 273 -29.11 -0.85 2.86
N LYS A 274 -30.34 -1.07 2.32
CA LYS A 274 -31.20 0.01 1.83
C LYS A 274 -31.62 0.93 2.95
#